data_6e96a915586239cab9006001c4d2daf8
#
_entry.id   6e96a915586239cab9006001c4d2daf8
#
_cell.length_a   1.000
_cell.length_b   1.000
_cell.length_c   1.000
_cell.angle_alpha   90.00
_cell.angle_beta   90.00
_cell.angle_gamma   90.00
#
_symmetry.space_group_name_H-M   'P 1'
#
loop_
_entity.id
_entity.type
_entity.pdbx_description
1 polymer ?
#
loop_
_entity_poly.entity_id
_entity_poly.type
_entity_poly.pdbx_seq_one_letter_code
_entity_poly.pdbx_strand_id
1 'polypeptide(L)'
;TIQNENSRDFIGHIGGDDFIIVTEFERSEELAGRIVKAFDEIAPSFYGKEDRARGYIISTDRQSNIQKFPFLSIAIGIVHNMLRPLASFAQVSNIGTELKKAAKKKENSSYIVDRRKD
;
A
#
# COMPACT_ATOMS: atom_id res chain seq x y z
N THR A 1 -11.35 4.79 -13.52
CA THR A 1 -10.04 4.88 -12.89
C THR A 1 -9.93 6.10 -11.98
N ILE A 2 -8.96 6.08 -11.09
CA ILE A 2 -8.72 7.19 -10.16
C ILE A 2 -8.48 8.50 -10.91
N GLN A 3 -7.71 8.47 -11.97
CA GLN A 3 -7.41 9.67 -12.75
C GLN A 3 -8.63 10.26 -13.43
N ASN A 4 -9.60 9.45 -13.77
CA ASN A 4 -10.80 9.93 -14.46
C ASN A 4 -11.81 10.58 -13.52
N GLU A 5 -11.75 10.26 -12.22
CA GLU A 5 -12.67 10.84 -11.25
C GLU A 5 -12.32 12.28 -10.88
N ASN A 6 -11.04 12.64 -10.95
CA ASN A 6 -10.61 13.98 -10.60
C ASN A 6 -9.31 14.30 -11.36
N SER A 7 -9.37 15.28 -12.25
CA SER A 7 -8.23 15.69 -13.07
C SER A 7 -7.06 16.26 -12.25
N ARG A 8 -7.25 16.55 -10.95
CA ARG A 8 -6.20 17.05 -10.07
C ARG A 8 -5.35 15.95 -9.46
N ASP A 9 -5.82 14.72 -9.51
CA ASP A 9 -5.04 13.59 -8.97
C ASP A 9 -3.96 13.20 -9.97
N PHE A 10 -2.81 12.83 -9.45
CA PHE A 10 -1.68 12.38 -10.25
C PHE A 10 -1.22 11.01 -9.77
N ILE A 11 -0.96 10.11 -10.70
CA ILE A 11 -0.43 8.78 -10.39
C ILE A 11 0.90 8.63 -11.10
N GLY A 12 1.94 8.26 -10.34
CA GLY A 12 3.26 8.01 -10.86
C GLY A 12 3.80 6.66 -10.43
N HIS A 13 4.71 6.13 -11.21
CA HIS A 13 5.42 4.89 -10.90
C HIS A 13 6.87 5.25 -10.60
N ILE A 14 7.32 4.94 -9.37
CA ILE A 14 8.67 5.30 -8.95
C ILE A 14 9.68 4.24 -9.42
N GLY A 15 9.29 2.98 -9.38
CA GLY A 15 10.15 1.87 -9.79
C GLY A 15 9.75 0.60 -9.04
N GLY A 16 10.05 -0.57 -9.62
CA GLY A 16 9.65 -1.83 -9.03
C GLY A 16 8.14 -1.88 -8.80
N ASP A 17 7.76 -2.14 -7.58
CA ASP A 17 6.36 -2.21 -7.17
C ASP A 17 5.91 -0.99 -6.36
N ASP A 18 6.66 0.10 -6.43
CA ASP A 18 6.34 1.33 -5.70
C ASP A 18 5.66 2.35 -6.60
N PHE A 19 4.55 2.90 -6.12
CA PHE A 19 3.76 3.92 -6.82
C PHE A 19 3.57 5.13 -5.91
N ILE A 20 3.30 6.27 -6.52
CA ILE A 20 2.95 7.49 -5.79
C ILE A 20 1.65 8.05 -6.35
N ILE A 21 0.81 8.54 -5.45
CA ILE A 21 -0.42 9.25 -5.82
C ILE A 21 -0.40 10.60 -5.13
N VAL A 22 -0.62 11.66 -5.90
CA VAL A 22 -0.75 13.01 -5.37
C VAL A 22 -2.23 13.39 -5.47
N THR A 23 -2.83 13.73 -4.33
CA THR A 23 -4.25 14.06 -4.26
C THR A 23 -4.48 15.11 -3.18
N GLU A 24 -5.68 15.65 -3.11
CA GLU A 24 -6.07 16.56 -2.04
C GLU A 24 -6.12 15.82 -0.72
N PHE A 25 -5.66 16.48 0.35
CA PHE A 25 -5.58 15.84 1.67
C PHE A 25 -6.93 15.28 2.12
N GLU A 26 -8.01 16.03 1.87
CA GLU A 26 -9.36 15.64 2.31
C GLU A 26 -9.83 14.33 1.68
N ARG A 27 -9.28 13.96 0.52
CA ARG A 27 -9.64 12.74 -0.19
C ARG A 27 -8.70 11.58 0.11
N SER A 28 -7.59 11.84 0.79
CA SER A 28 -6.49 10.88 0.88
C SER A 28 -6.88 9.57 1.57
N GLU A 29 -7.55 9.63 2.72
CA GLU A 29 -7.92 8.41 3.44
C GLU A 29 -9.02 7.63 2.73
N GLU A 30 -10.01 8.32 2.18
CA GLU A 30 -11.04 7.66 1.38
C GLU A 30 -10.42 6.93 0.19
N LEU A 31 -9.52 7.62 -0.51
CA LEU A 31 -8.85 7.03 -1.66
C LEU A 31 -8.00 5.81 -1.25
N ALA A 32 -7.23 5.94 -0.17
CA ALA A 32 -6.42 4.83 0.32
C ALA A 32 -7.28 3.63 0.70
N GLY A 33 -8.40 3.86 1.37
CA GLY A 33 -9.33 2.80 1.73
C GLY A 33 -9.91 2.09 0.51
N ARG A 34 -10.25 2.85 -0.53
CA ARG A 34 -10.75 2.29 -1.79
C ARG A 34 -9.69 1.45 -2.50
N ILE A 35 -8.44 1.91 -2.49
CA ILE A 35 -7.33 1.17 -3.09
C ILE A 35 -7.09 -0.14 -2.35
N VAL A 36 -7.05 -0.10 -1.03
CA VAL A 36 -6.86 -1.29 -0.21
C VAL A 36 -7.97 -2.32 -0.49
N LYS A 37 -9.21 -1.87 -0.49
CA LYS A 37 -10.35 -2.75 -0.73
C LYS A 37 -10.30 -3.36 -2.14
N ALA A 38 -10.04 -2.53 -3.15
CA ALA A 38 -9.98 -3.00 -4.53
C ALA A 38 -8.84 -4.00 -4.72
N PHE A 39 -7.68 -3.72 -4.13
CA PHE A 39 -6.54 -4.61 -4.23
C PHE A 39 -6.83 -5.96 -3.58
N ASP A 40 -7.41 -5.96 -2.39
CA ASP A 40 -7.73 -7.20 -1.69
C ASP A 40 -8.77 -8.03 -2.42
N GLU A 41 -9.67 -7.38 -3.17
CA GLU A 41 -10.67 -8.09 -3.98
C GLU A 41 -10.03 -8.80 -5.17
N ILE A 42 -9.00 -8.21 -5.78
CA ILE A 42 -8.38 -8.79 -6.97
C ILE A 42 -7.17 -9.67 -6.67
N ALA A 43 -6.52 -9.50 -5.51
CA ALA A 43 -5.29 -10.22 -5.19
C ALA A 43 -5.43 -11.74 -5.29
N PRO A 44 -6.51 -12.36 -4.81
CA PRO A 44 -6.65 -13.82 -4.94
C PRO A 44 -6.64 -14.30 -6.39
N SER A 45 -7.07 -13.47 -7.34
CA SER A 45 -7.09 -13.85 -8.75
C SER A 45 -5.70 -14.06 -9.36
N PHE A 46 -4.64 -13.57 -8.67
CA PHE A 46 -3.26 -13.77 -9.12
C PHE A 46 -2.77 -15.19 -8.85
N TYR A 47 -3.52 -15.98 -8.10
CA TYR A 47 -3.10 -17.29 -7.64
C TYR A 47 -3.96 -18.38 -8.26
N GLY A 48 -3.45 -19.62 -8.26
CA GLY A 48 -4.17 -20.75 -8.82
C GLY A 48 -5.38 -21.14 -7.98
N LYS A 49 -6.20 -22.01 -8.56
CA LYS A 49 -7.47 -22.43 -7.96
C LYS A 49 -7.29 -23.06 -6.56
N GLU A 50 -6.25 -23.88 -6.40
CA GLU A 50 -6.00 -24.55 -5.13
C GLU A 50 -5.62 -23.56 -4.03
N ASP A 51 -4.73 -22.60 -4.34
CA ASP A 51 -4.33 -21.58 -3.40
C ASP A 51 -5.51 -20.69 -3.01
N ARG A 52 -6.34 -20.32 -3.99
CA ARG A 52 -7.53 -19.50 -3.72
C ARG A 52 -8.52 -20.22 -2.80
N ALA A 53 -8.74 -21.52 -3.03
CA ALA A 53 -9.65 -22.29 -2.20
C ALA A 53 -9.13 -22.44 -0.78
N ARG A 54 -7.82 -22.55 -0.62
CA ARG A 54 -7.18 -22.67 0.69
C ARG A 54 -7.11 -21.34 1.44
N GLY A 55 -7.02 -20.21 0.72
CA GLY A 55 -6.94 -18.87 1.29
C GLY A 55 -5.53 -18.41 1.65
N TYR A 56 -4.52 -19.20 1.37
CA TYR A 56 -3.12 -18.85 1.60
C TYR A 56 -2.22 -19.71 0.72
N ILE A 57 -0.94 -19.36 0.68
CA ILE A 57 0.07 -20.06 -0.14
C ILE A 57 0.91 -20.96 0.77
N ILE A 58 1.21 -22.15 0.30
CA ILE A 58 2.15 -23.04 0.96
C ILE A 58 3.44 -23.08 0.13
N SER A 59 4.56 -22.90 0.78
CA SER A 59 5.87 -23.01 0.15
C SER A 59 6.79 -23.85 1.03
N THR A 60 7.80 -24.46 0.41
CA THR A 60 8.79 -25.26 1.11
C THR A 60 10.14 -24.57 1.01
N ASP A 61 10.82 -24.37 2.13
CA ASP A 61 12.15 -23.78 2.12
C ASP A 61 13.22 -24.82 1.74
N ARG A 62 14.48 -24.39 1.74
CA ARG A 62 15.61 -25.26 1.35
C ARG A 62 15.81 -26.45 2.29
N GLN A 63 15.27 -26.36 3.50
CA GLN A 63 15.38 -27.41 4.52
C GLN A 63 14.13 -28.28 4.58
N SER A 64 13.26 -28.16 3.59
CA SER A 64 11.99 -28.88 3.47
C SER A 64 10.96 -28.54 4.55
N ASN A 65 11.13 -27.39 5.21
CA ASN A 65 10.11 -26.87 6.13
C ASN A 65 8.96 -26.26 5.37
N ILE A 66 7.74 -26.59 5.75
CA ILE A 66 6.53 -26.03 5.14
C ILE A 66 6.25 -24.67 5.76
N GLN A 67 6.05 -23.66 4.90
CA GLN A 67 5.73 -22.31 5.33
C GLN A 67 4.43 -21.86 4.68
N LYS A 68 3.63 -21.12 5.46
CA LYS A 68 2.37 -20.55 4.98
C LYS A 68 2.55 -19.05 4.78
N PHE A 69 2.09 -18.55 3.64
CA PHE A 69 2.17 -17.13 3.33
C PHE A 69 0.78 -16.62 2.97
N PRO A 70 0.40 -15.41 3.45
CA PRO A 70 -0.84 -14.81 2.99
C PRO A 70 -0.71 -14.40 1.52
N PHE A 71 -1.85 -14.08 0.90
CA PHE A 71 -1.84 -13.50 -0.43
C PHE A 71 -1.16 -12.13 -0.39
N LEU A 72 -0.72 -11.69 -1.57
CA LEU A 72 -0.11 -10.38 -1.74
C LEU A 72 -1.00 -9.30 -1.15
N SER A 73 -0.40 -8.33 -0.46
CA SER A 73 -1.11 -7.21 0.14
C SER A 73 -0.45 -5.90 -0.27
N ILE A 74 -1.16 -4.79 -0.04
CA ILE A 74 -0.66 -3.47 -0.35
C ILE A 74 -0.49 -2.66 0.94
N ALA A 75 0.62 -1.90 1.02
CA ALA A 75 0.90 -1.02 2.14
C ALA A 75 1.00 0.41 1.63
N ILE A 76 0.24 1.31 2.24
CA ILE A 76 0.17 2.71 1.82
C ILE A 76 0.58 3.62 2.97
N GLY A 77 1.49 4.55 2.69
CA GLY A 77 1.81 5.64 3.60
C GLY A 77 1.25 6.93 3.04
N ILE A 78 0.52 7.67 3.87
CA ILE A 78 -0.04 8.98 3.48
C ILE A 78 0.80 10.07 4.13
N VAL A 79 1.48 10.85 3.30
CA VAL A 79 2.31 11.98 3.71
C VAL A 79 1.58 13.26 3.34
N HIS A 80 1.52 14.23 4.25
CA HIS A 80 0.83 15.50 4.02
C HIS A 80 1.51 16.61 4.81
N ASN A 81 1.11 17.84 4.51
CA ASN A 81 1.69 19.03 5.14
C ASN A 81 0.74 19.73 6.11
N MET A 82 -0.27 19.03 6.61
CA MET A 82 -1.28 19.64 7.48
C MET A 82 -0.78 19.82 8.93
N LEU A 83 0.11 18.95 9.38
CA LEU A 83 0.63 19.00 10.75
C LEU A 83 2.04 19.58 10.83
N ARG A 84 2.79 19.55 9.73
CA ARG A 84 4.13 20.11 9.65
C ARG A 84 4.45 20.45 8.20
N PRO A 85 5.32 21.43 7.94
CA PRO A 85 5.71 21.72 6.57
C PRO A 85 6.58 20.60 5.99
N LEU A 86 6.50 20.44 4.69
CA LEU A 86 7.34 19.50 3.95
C LEU A 86 8.29 20.32 3.08
N ALA A 87 9.59 20.14 3.32
CA ALA A 87 10.61 20.99 2.72
C ALA A 87 11.20 20.43 1.42
N SER A 88 11.12 19.10 1.20
CA SER A 88 11.78 18.51 0.06
C SER A 88 11.15 17.17 -0.30
N PHE A 89 11.41 16.74 -1.54
CA PHE A 89 11.01 15.39 -1.98
C PHE A 89 11.67 14.31 -1.12
N ALA A 90 12.92 14.50 -0.74
CA ALA A 90 13.62 13.53 0.10
C ALA A 90 12.91 13.33 1.44
N GLN A 91 12.43 14.42 2.05
CA GLN A 91 11.66 14.33 3.29
C GLN A 91 10.37 13.54 3.10
N VAL A 92 9.63 13.84 2.05
CA VAL A 92 8.38 13.13 1.72
C VAL A 92 8.66 11.64 1.51
N SER A 93 9.70 11.32 0.77
CA SER A 93 10.08 9.94 0.47
C SER A 93 10.46 9.17 1.74
N ASN A 94 11.24 9.80 2.61
CA ASN A 94 11.66 9.17 3.86
C ASN A 94 10.48 8.90 4.79
N ILE A 95 9.58 9.87 4.94
CA ILE A 95 8.37 9.70 5.75
C ILE A 95 7.49 8.60 5.17
N GLY A 96 7.28 8.63 3.86
CA GLY A 96 6.49 7.62 3.17
C GLY A 96 7.03 6.22 3.36
N THR A 97 8.34 6.05 3.29
CA THR A 97 8.99 4.76 3.49
C THR A 97 8.79 4.25 4.91
N GLU A 98 8.92 5.12 5.91
CA GLU A 98 8.67 4.75 7.30
C GLU A 98 7.22 4.29 7.52
N LEU A 99 6.27 5.02 6.96
CA LEU A 99 4.86 4.69 7.09
C LEU A 99 4.52 3.37 6.41
N LYS A 100 5.06 3.13 5.23
CA LYS A 100 4.86 1.87 4.52
C LYS A 100 5.44 0.69 5.30
N LYS A 101 6.60 0.89 5.90
CA LYS A 101 7.22 -0.14 6.75
C LYS A 101 6.34 -0.51 7.92
N ALA A 102 5.73 0.50 8.57
CA ALA A 102 4.79 0.27 9.66
C ALA A 102 3.53 -0.43 9.17
N ALA A 103 3.01 -0.05 8.00
CA ALA A 103 1.84 -0.69 7.42
C ALA A 103 2.11 -2.15 7.05
N LYS A 104 3.30 -2.46 6.58
CA LYS A 104 3.68 -3.83 6.21
C LYS A 104 3.75 -4.79 7.39
N LYS A 105 3.85 -4.28 8.61
CA LYS A 105 3.83 -5.13 9.80
C LYS A 105 2.47 -5.74 10.05
N LYS A 106 1.42 -5.19 9.46
CA LYS A 106 0.09 -5.78 9.50
C LYS A 106 0.01 -6.90 8.47
N GLU A 107 -0.67 -7.98 8.81
CA GLU A 107 -0.78 -9.12 7.90
C GLU A 107 -1.63 -8.84 6.67
N ASN A 108 -2.53 -7.88 6.77
CA ASN A 108 -3.45 -7.51 5.69
C ASN A 108 -3.05 -6.19 5.07
N SER A 109 -3.62 -5.89 3.91
CA SER A 109 -3.46 -4.57 3.28
C SER A 109 -3.92 -3.48 4.23
N SER A 110 -3.16 -2.38 4.27
CA SER A 110 -3.46 -1.30 5.20
C SER A 110 -2.86 0.01 4.73
N TYR A 111 -3.31 1.10 5.33
CA TYR A 111 -2.68 2.41 5.14
C TYR A 111 -2.45 3.06 6.49
N ILE A 112 -1.44 3.94 6.55
CA ILE A 112 -1.11 4.71 7.74
C ILE A 112 -0.92 6.17 7.33
N VAL A 113 -1.54 7.07 8.07
CA VAL A 113 -1.42 8.51 7.86
C VAL A 113 -0.34 9.05 8.80
N ASP A 114 0.53 9.93 8.28
CA ASP A 114 1.49 10.61 9.13
C ASP A 114 0.75 11.56 10.08
N ARG A 115 0.91 11.33 11.37
CA ARG A 115 0.26 12.14 12.41
C ARG A 115 1.27 12.92 13.24
N ARG A 116 2.54 12.86 12.88
CA ARG A 116 3.61 13.55 13.59
C ARG A 116 3.61 15.04 13.25
N LYS A 117 3.92 15.86 14.23
CA LYS A 117 3.94 17.32 14.06
C LYS A 117 5.32 17.87 13.75
N ASP A 118 6.36 17.11 13.94
CA ASP A 118 7.75 17.56 13.72
C ASP A 118 8.66 16.43 13.23
#